data_a4cbcf3cd67e43a68932fae52b09148f
#
_entry.id   a4cbcf3cd67e43a68932fae52b09148f
#
_cell.length_a   1.000
_cell.length_b   1.000
_cell.length_c   1.000
_cell.angle_alpha   90.00
_cell.angle_beta   90.00
_cell.angle_gamma   90.00
#
_symmetry.space_group_name_H-M   'P 1'
#
loop_
_entity.id
_entity.type
_entity.pdbx_description
1 polymer ?
#
loop_
_entity_poly.entity_id
_entity_poly.type
_entity_poly.pdbx_seq_one_letter_code
_entity_poly.pdbx_strand_id
1 'polypeptide(L)'
;AVLDYFMEHETVRNEDICRLIRERKIFPCYFGSALKLDGVQELLAGFEEYMKPFDGKKEFGARVFKISRDDKGERLTFLKVTGGKLVVKMPINKEEKINQIRIYSGAKYEAVNEVEAGGVCAVTGLSSSYIGQGLGVEKGTAAPFLEPVLTYQMILPEGADTTKVLRELKQLEEEEPLLNIVWNPALEE
;
A
#
# COMPACT_ATOMS: atom_id res chain seq x y z
N ALA A 1 -22.09 13.19 -26.31
CA ALA A 1 -21.84 13.86 -25.03
C ALA A 1 -20.57 14.72 -25.02
N VAL A 2 -19.34 14.15 -24.78
CA VAL A 2 -18.12 14.97 -24.74
C VAL A 2 -17.78 15.54 -26.13
N LEU A 3 -17.86 14.70 -27.17
CA LEU A 3 -17.59 15.08 -28.54
C LEU A 3 -18.59 16.12 -29.04
N ASP A 4 -19.87 15.98 -28.75
CA ASP A 4 -20.91 16.92 -29.16
C ASP A 4 -20.66 18.31 -28.57
N TYR A 5 -20.30 18.34 -27.26
CA TYR A 5 -19.95 19.59 -26.60
C TYR A 5 -18.70 20.23 -27.19
N PHE A 6 -17.68 19.42 -27.50
CA PHE A 6 -16.45 19.90 -28.15
C PHE A 6 -16.73 20.50 -29.56
N MET A 7 -17.60 19.82 -30.33
CA MET A 7 -17.97 20.33 -31.69
C MET A 7 -18.73 21.65 -31.64
N GLU A 8 -19.46 21.93 -30.55
CA GLU A 8 -20.21 23.19 -30.39
C GLU A 8 -19.36 24.32 -29.80
N HIS A 9 -18.42 24.00 -28.88
CA HIS A 9 -17.73 25.00 -28.07
C HIS A 9 -16.22 25.03 -28.25
N GLU A 10 -15.64 24.12 -29.06
CA GLU A 10 -14.20 23.95 -29.28
C GLU A 10 -13.37 23.72 -27.99
N THR A 11 -14.05 23.39 -26.90
CA THR A 11 -13.45 23.13 -25.58
C THR A 11 -14.05 21.89 -24.93
N VAL A 12 -13.35 21.30 -23.96
CA VAL A 12 -13.87 20.20 -23.14
C VAL A 12 -14.17 20.72 -21.74
N ARG A 13 -15.32 20.35 -21.20
CA ARG A 13 -15.69 20.74 -19.83
C ARG A 13 -14.75 20.09 -18.81
N ASN A 14 -14.38 20.84 -17.79
CA ASN A 14 -13.51 20.34 -16.73
C ASN A 14 -14.05 19.09 -16.04
N GLU A 15 -15.36 19.02 -15.84
CA GLU A 15 -16.05 17.84 -15.29
C GLU A 15 -15.85 16.58 -16.13
N ASP A 16 -15.85 16.72 -17.47
CA ASP A 16 -15.59 15.61 -18.39
C ASP A 16 -14.13 15.18 -18.34
N ILE A 17 -13.19 16.13 -18.25
CA ILE A 17 -11.76 15.86 -18.06
C ILE A 17 -11.55 15.08 -16.75
N CYS A 18 -12.07 15.58 -15.63
CA CYS A 18 -11.98 14.91 -14.33
C CYS A 18 -12.60 13.50 -14.34
N ARG A 19 -13.70 13.32 -15.06
CA ARG A 19 -14.34 12.02 -15.22
C ARG A 19 -13.47 11.06 -16.04
N LEU A 20 -12.93 11.50 -17.15
CA LEU A 20 -12.08 10.69 -18.03
C LEU A 20 -10.75 10.30 -17.33
N ILE A 21 -10.18 11.20 -16.52
CA ILE A 21 -9.01 10.89 -15.67
C ILE A 21 -9.36 9.80 -14.66
N ARG A 22 -10.49 9.90 -13.98
CA ARG A 22 -10.96 8.87 -13.02
C ARG A 22 -11.22 7.51 -13.67
N GLU A 23 -11.72 7.52 -14.90
CA GLU A 23 -11.95 6.32 -15.71
C GLU A 23 -10.66 5.78 -16.35
N ARG A 24 -9.51 6.42 -16.11
CA ARG A 24 -8.18 6.09 -16.68
C ARG A 24 -8.18 6.06 -18.21
N LYS A 25 -8.97 6.95 -18.84
CA LYS A 25 -9.04 7.11 -20.30
C LYS A 25 -8.10 8.19 -20.81
N ILE A 26 -7.77 9.17 -19.99
CA ILE A 26 -6.77 10.20 -20.26
C ILE A 26 -5.87 10.38 -19.03
N PHE A 27 -4.66 10.85 -19.26
CA PHE A 27 -3.64 11.08 -18.25
C PHE A 27 -3.07 12.49 -18.44
N PRO A 28 -3.19 13.40 -17.43
CA PRO A 28 -2.58 14.71 -17.50
C PRO A 28 -1.05 14.57 -17.48
N CYS A 29 -0.37 15.29 -18.33
CA CYS A 29 1.08 15.35 -18.42
C CYS A 29 1.57 16.74 -18.09
N TYR A 30 2.57 16.85 -17.22
CA TYR A 30 3.20 18.09 -16.82
C TYR A 30 4.68 18.03 -17.15
N PHE A 31 5.19 19.12 -17.73
CA PHE A 31 6.60 19.27 -18.05
C PHE A 31 7.24 20.24 -17.07
N GLY A 32 8.35 19.86 -16.49
CA GLY A 32 9.00 20.72 -15.51
C GLY A 32 10.38 20.22 -15.10
N SER A 33 11.01 20.98 -14.22
CA SER A 33 12.28 20.65 -13.58
C SER A 33 12.15 20.78 -12.07
N ALA A 34 12.09 19.67 -11.37
CA ALA A 34 12.01 19.64 -9.90
C ALA A 34 13.19 20.38 -9.25
N LEU A 35 14.39 20.27 -9.82
CA LEU A 35 15.60 20.95 -9.31
C LEU A 35 15.48 22.49 -9.42
N LYS A 36 14.85 22.98 -10.51
CA LYS A 36 14.65 24.42 -10.74
C LYS A 36 13.32 24.94 -10.23
N LEU A 37 12.46 24.04 -9.76
CA LEU A 37 11.07 24.30 -9.37
C LEU A 37 10.16 24.78 -10.52
N ASP A 38 10.60 24.65 -11.77
CA ASP A 38 9.79 24.97 -12.94
C ASP A 38 8.69 23.92 -13.13
N GLY A 39 7.44 24.34 -13.36
CA GLY A 39 6.30 23.46 -13.60
C GLY A 39 5.76 22.74 -12.33
N VAL A 40 6.34 22.96 -11.16
CA VAL A 40 5.90 22.32 -9.90
C VAL A 40 4.55 22.89 -9.46
N GLN A 41 4.35 24.20 -9.61
CA GLN A 41 3.09 24.86 -9.23
C GLN A 41 1.93 24.36 -10.09
N GLU A 42 2.14 24.19 -11.39
CA GLU A 42 1.17 23.67 -12.33
C GLU A 42 0.81 22.21 -12.01
N LEU A 43 1.78 21.40 -11.64
CA LEU A 43 1.55 20.02 -11.19
C LEU A 43 0.69 19.98 -9.91
N LEU A 44 1.01 20.82 -8.92
CA LEU A 44 0.24 20.89 -7.67
C LEU A 44 -1.19 21.40 -7.92
N ALA A 45 -1.36 22.43 -8.73
CA ALA A 45 -2.67 22.92 -9.15
C ALA A 45 -3.49 21.82 -9.86
N GLY A 46 -2.84 21.03 -10.71
CA GLY A 46 -3.49 19.89 -11.37
C GLY A 46 -3.94 18.81 -10.39
N PHE A 47 -3.21 18.54 -9.32
CA PHE A 47 -3.70 17.65 -8.26
C PHE A 47 -4.96 18.21 -7.58
N GLU A 48 -4.97 19.49 -7.25
CA GLU A 48 -6.12 20.13 -6.62
C GLU A 48 -7.35 20.13 -7.54
N GLU A 49 -7.15 20.35 -8.84
CA GLU A 49 -8.21 20.43 -9.84
C GLU A 49 -8.78 19.05 -10.22
N TYR A 50 -7.91 18.05 -10.44
CA TYR A 50 -8.33 16.78 -11.03
C TYR A 50 -8.52 15.65 -10.03
N MET A 51 -7.96 15.74 -8.82
CA MET A 51 -8.15 14.73 -7.80
C MET A 51 -9.43 14.98 -7.01
N LYS A 52 -10.27 13.96 -6.97
CA LYS A 52 -11.46 14.00 -6.12
C LYS A 52 -11.05 13.89 -4.65
N PRO A 53 -11.65 14.68 -3.74
CA PRO A 53 -11.51 14.45 -2.31
C PRO A 53 -11.83 13.00 -1.96
N PHE A 54 -11.11 12.46 -0.99
CA PHE A 54 -11.33 11.09 -0.54
C PHE A 54 -12.72 10.97 0.10
N ASP A 55 -13.57 10.14 -0.50
CA ASP A 55 -14.93 9.85 -0.01
C ASP A 55 -14.91 8.43 0.60
N GLY A 56 -14.56 8.36 1.88
CA GLY A 56 -14.45 7.10 2.62
C GLY A 56 -15.81 6.45 2.87
N LYS A 57 -15.86 5.12 2.83
CA LYS A 57 -17.04 4.35 3.25
C LYS A 57 -17.36 4.65 4.73
N LYS A 58 -18.62 4.55 5.13
CA LYS A 58 -19.03 4.74 6.54
C LYS A 58 -18.54 3.62 7.45
N GLU A 59 -18.54 2.38 6.94
CA GLU A 59 -18.11 1.20 7.67
C GLU A 59 -16.58 1.06 7.59
N PHE A 60 -15.99 0.45 8.65
CA PHE A 60 -14.55 0.22 8.69
C PHE A 60 -14.08 -0.62 7.52
N GLY A 61 -13.09 -0.09 6.85
CA GLY A 61 -12.34 -0.76 5.80
C GLY A 61 -10.89 -0.29 5.80
N ALA A 62 -9.98 -1.19 5.55
CA ALA A 62 -8.56 -0.85 5.38
C ALA A 62 -7.89 -1.80 4.38
N ARG A 63 -6.80 -1.37 3.78
CA ARG A 63 -5.97 -2.17 2.87
C ARG A 63 -4.54 -2.22 3.34
N VAL A 64 -4.03 -3.42 3.51
CA VAL A 64 -2.63 -3.66 3.83
C VAL A 64 -1.79 -3.49 2.56
N PHE A 65 -0.76 -2.64 2.61
CA PHE A 65 0.10 -2.38 1.47
C PHE A 65 1.58 -2.66 1.72
N LYS A 66 1.98 -2.80 2.98
CA LYS A 66 3.37 -3.10 3.35
C LYS A 66 3.41 -3.85 4.68
N ILE A 67 4.35 -4.76 4.81
CA ILE A 67 4.76 -5.39 6.06
C ILE A 67 6.23 -5.05 6.28
N SER A 68 6.61 -4.77 7.50
CA SER A 68 7.99 -4.52 7.89
C SER A 68 8.20 -4.88 9.36
N ARG A 69 9.43 -4.76 9.85
CA ARG A 69 9.76 -4.94 11.27
C ARG A 69 10.46 -3.69 11.78
N ASP A 70 10.24 -3.37 13.05
CA ASP A 70 10.96 -2.28 13.70
C ASP A 70 12.34 -2.78 14.19
N ASP A 71 13.14 -1.86 14.74
CA ASP A 71 14.50 -2.14 15.25
C ASP A 71 14.53 -3.20 16.36
N LYS A 72 13.38 -3.49 16.97
CA LYS A 72 13.20 -4.54 18.00
C LYS A 72 12.72 -5.86 17.41
N GLY A 73 12.49 -5.92 16.10
CA GLY A 73 11.94 -7.08 15.40
C GLY A 73 10.42 -7.22 15.52
N GLU A 74 9.71 -6.22 16.08
CA GLU A 74 8.26 -6.24 16.15
C GLU A 74 7.65 -6.06 14.75
N ARG A 75 6.71 -6.94 14.40
CA ARG A 75 6.04 -6.91 13.10
C ARG A 75 5.08 -5.73 12.99
N LEU A 76 5.27 -4.96 11.94
CA LEU A 76 4.46 -3.79 11.59
C LEU A 76 3.65 -4.09 10.33
N THR A 77 2.35 -3.94 10.41
CA THR A 77 1.44 -4.00 9.26
C THR A 77 1.05 -2.58 8.87
N PHE A 78 1.53 -2.12 7.72
CA PHE A 78 1.17 -0.80 7.18
C PHE A 78 -0.11 -0.91 6.38
N LEU A 79 -1.04 -0.03 6.67
CA LEU A 79 -2.35 -0.02 6.03
C LEU A 79 -2.86 1.40 5.77
N LYS A 80 -3.72 1.50 4.77
CA LYS A 80 -4.52 2.69 4.49
C LYS A 80 -5.95 2.41 4.92
N VAL A 81 -6.50 3.26 5.78
CA VAL A 81 -7.91 3.21 6.16
C VAL A 81 -8.74 3.73 5.01
N THR A 82 -9.65 2.90 4.47
CA THR A 82 -10.50 3.19 3.30
C THR A 82 -11.94 3.46 3.68
N GLY A 83 -12.30 3.27 4.94
CA GLY A 83 -13.66 3.53 5.44
C GLY A 83 -13.70 3.53 6.96
N GLY A 84 -14.65 4.28 7.52
CA GLY A 84 -14.86 4.36 8.96
C GLY A 84 -13.63 4.84 9.74
N LYS A 85 -13.39 4.19 10.87
CA LYS A 85 -12.26 4.46 11.77
C LYS A 85 -11.56 3.17 12.16
N LEU A 86 -10.24 3.23 12.29
CA LEU A 86 -9.42 2.22 12.94
C LEU A 86 -9.13 2.67 14.37
N VAL A 87 -9.35 1.81 15.35
CA VAL A 87 -9.17 2.14 16.78
C VAL A 87 -8.28 1.09 17.45
N VAL A 88 -7.47 1.52 18.42
CA VAL A 88 -6.67 0.62 19.24
C VAL A 88 -7.57 -0.38 19.97
N LYS A 89 -7.14 -1.63 20.07
CA LYS A 89 -7.87 -2.80 20.59
C LYS A 89 -9.06 -3.27 19.74
N MET A 90 -9.27 -2.67 18.55
CA MET A 90 -10.28 -3.14 17.60
C MET A 90 -9.97 -4.58 17.17
N PRO A 91 -10.92 -5.53 17.30
CA PRO A 91 -10.75 -6.88 16.77
C PRO A 91 -10.83 -6.83 15.23
N ILE A 92 -9.86 -7.44 14.58
CA ILE A 92 -9.84 -7.56 13.10
C ILE A 92 -10.41 -8.92 12.70
N ASN A 93 -10.09 -9.95 13.46
CA ASN A 93 -10.67 -11.29 13.33
C ASN A 93 -10.88 -11.90 14.73
N LYS A 94 -11.19 -13.20 14.80
CA LYS A 94 -11.46 -13.88 16.09
C LYS A 94 -10.23 -13.97 17.00
N GLU A 95 -9.04 -13.92 16.45
CA GLU A 95 -7.78 -14.19 17.15
C GLU A 95 -6.90 -12.96 17.29
N GLU A 96 -7.07 -11.96 16.43
CA GLU A 96 -6.18 -10.81 16.33
C GLU A 96 -6.91 -9.49 16.55
N LYS A 97 -6.22 -8.58 17.20
CA LYS A 97 -6.66 -7.21 17.47
C LYS A 97 -5.53 -6.22 17.25
N ILE A 98 -5.88 -4.98 17.02
CA ILE A 98 -4.93 -3.88 16.96
C ILE A 98 -4.36 -3.60 18.35
N ASN A 99 -3.06 -3.78 18.54
CA ASN A 99 -2.41 -3.49 19.82
C ASN A 99 -1.98 -2.02 19.90
N GLN A 100 -1.36 -1.49 18.87
CA GLN A 100 -0.90 -0.11 18.77
C GLN A 100 -1.09 0.40 17.34
N ILE A 101 -1.34 1.70 17.23
CA ILE A 101 -1.38 2.40 15.93
C ILE A 101 -0.27 3.45 15.95
N ARG A 102 0.56 3.46 14.91
CA ARG A 102 1.72 4.36 14.74
C ARG A 102 1.57 5.15 13.44
N ILE A 103 1.69 6.47 13.51
CA ILE A 103 1.81 7.34 12.34
C ILE A 103 3.27 7.71 12.20
N TYR A 104 3.88 7.33 11.08
CA TYR A 104 5.29 7.58 10.80
C TYR A 104 5.50 8.91 10.08
N SER A 105 6.55 9.63 10.49
CA SER A 105 7.11 10.79 9.80
C SER A 105 8.62 10.60 9.68
N GLY A 106 9.07 10.10 8.55
CA GLY A 106 10.44 9.61 8.39
C GLY A 106 10.72 8.41 9.30
N ALA A 107 11.81 8.44 10.07
CA ALA A 107 12.19 7.38 11.00
C ALA A 107 11.46 7.45 12.36
N LYS A 108 10.77 8.55 12.65
CA LYS A 108 10.03 8.73 13.90
C LYS A 108 8.56 8.41 13.72
N TYR A 109 7.91 7.97 14.79
CA TYR A 109 6.48 7.76 14.79
C TYR A 109 5.81 8.38 16.03
N GLU A 110 4.54 8.69 15.88
CA GLU A 110 3.62 9.04 16.94
C GLU A 110 2.61 7.91 17.14
N ALA A 111 2.40 7.53 18.41
CA ALA A 111 1.37 6.55 18.74
C ALA A 111 0.02 7.27 18.92
N VAL A 112 -0.99 6.81 18.21
CA VAL A 112 -2.33 7.39 18.24
C VAL A 112 -3.37 6.34 18.64
N ASN A 113 -4.53 6.79 19.13
CA ASN A 113 -5.60 5.91 19.54
C ASN A 113 -6.56 5.54 18.40
N GLU A 114 -6.68 6.39 17.39
CA GLU A 114 -7.55 6.18 16.25
C GLU A 114 -6.98 6.81 14.97
N VAL A 115 -7.39 6.28 13.82
CA VAL A 115 -7.11 6.82 12.48
C VAL A 115 -8.39 6.76 11.66
N GLU A 116 -8.76 7.88 11.06
CA GLU A 116 -9.94 7.99 10.20
C GLU A 116 -9.66 7.56 8.77
N ALA A 117 -10.73 7.35 8.03
CA ALA A 117 -10.70 7.04 6.61
C ALA A 117 -9.86 8.07 5.81
N GLY A 118 -9.00 7.59 4.91
CA GLY A 118 -7.98 8.37 4.20
C GLY A 118 -6.60 8.34 4.85
N GLY A 119 -6.52 8.04 6.15
CA GLY A 119 -5.26 7.98 6.89
C GLY A 119 -4.43 6.74 6.55
N VAL A 120 -3.10 6.89 6.69
CA VAL A 120 -2.11 5.83 6.54
C VAL A 120 -1.40 5.64 7.87
N CYS A 121 -1.29 4.40 8.31
CA CYS A 121 -0.65 4.08 9.58
C CYS A 121 0.00 2.71 9.56
N ALA A 122 0.84 2.44 10.53
CA ALA A 122 1.33 1.10 10.86
C ALA A 122 0.65 0.60 12.14
N VAL A 123 0.35 -0.67 12.18
CA VAL A 123 -0.26 -1.31 13.37
C VAL A 123 0.55 -2.51 13.82
N THR A 124 0.48 -2.80 15.11
CA THR A 124 0.98 -4.04 15.70
C THR A 124 -0.18 -4.92 16.16
N GLY A 125 0.06 -6.22 16.33
CA GLY A 125 -0.94 -7.19 16.77
C GLY A 125 -1.59 -8.02 15.67
N LEU A 126 -1.17 -7.83 14.40
CA LEU A 126 -1.60 -8.63 13.27
C LEU A 126 -0.44 -9.53 12.80
N SER A 127 -0.54 -10.83 13.05
CA SER A 127 0.48 -11.82 12.66
C SER A 127 0.16 -12.52 11.34
N SER A 128 -1.14 -12.66 11.04
CA SER A 128 -1.62 -13.37 9.84
C SER A 128 -1.88 -12.48 8.64
N SER A 129 -1.72 -11.16 8.77
CA SER A 129 -1.95 -10.20 7.68
C SER A 129 -0.90 -10.33 6.57
N TYR A 130 -1.30 -10.04 5.34
CA TYR A 130 -0.41 -10.07 4.15
C TYR A 130 -0.64 -8.86 3.26
N ILE A 131 0.34 -8.55 2.41
CA ILE A 131 0.29 -7.43 1.48
C ILE A 131 -0.82 -7.66 0.45
N GLY A 132 -1.64 -6.64 0.23
CA GLY A 132 -2.83 -6.70 -0.64
C GLY A 132 -4.11 -7.16 0.06
N GLN A 133 -4.04 -7.56 1.33
CA GLN A 133 -5.22 -7.96 2.10
C GLN A 133 -6.15 -6.78 2.35
N GLY A 134 -7.45 -7.01 2.16
CA GLY A 134 -8.50 -6.12 2.62
C GLY A 134 -8.97 -6.50 4.03
N LEU A 135 -9.24 -5.50 4.85
CA LEU A 135 -9.77 -5.63 6.21
C LEU A 135 -11.15 -4.97 6.30
N GLY A 136 -12.02 -5.50 7.15
CA GLY A 136 -13.39 -5.01 7.28
C GLY A 136 -14.18 -5.18 5.99
N VAL A 137 -14.78 -4.08 5.48
CA VAL A 137 -15.58 -4.10 4.23
C VAL A 137 -14.72 -3.97 2.97
N GLU A 138 -13.41 -3.84 3.11
CA GLU A 138 -12.50 -3.74 1.96
C GLU A 138 -12.19 -5.14 1.40
N LYS A 139 -12.18 -5.24 0.08
CA LYS A 139 -11.76 -6.47 -0.61
C LYS A 139 -10.25 -6.45 -0.84
N GLY A 140 -9.61 -7.61 -0.78
CA GLY A 140 -8.20 -7.75 -1.15
C GLY A 140 -7.94 -7.34 -2.60
N THR A 141 -6.70 -6.97 -2.88
CA THR A 141 -6.23 -6.73 -4.25
C THR A 141 -5.97 -8.04 -4.97
N ALA A 142 -6.13 -8.04 -6.29
CA ALA A 142 -5.66 -9.13 -7.14
C ALA A 142 -4.13 -9.29 -7.02
N ALA A 143 -3.63 -10.48 -7.38
CA ALA A 143 -2.20 -10.77 -7.43
C ALA A 143 -1.42 -9.69 -8.22
N PRO A 144 -0.14 -9.45 -7.90
CA PRO A 144 0.67 -8.48 -8.62
C PRO A 144 0.75 -8.85 -10.11
N PHE A 145 0.74 -7.83 -10.96
CA PHE A 145 0.80 -8.00 -12.42
C PHE A 145 2.18 -8.46 -12.90
N LEU A 146 3.23 -8.09 -12.16
CA LEU A 146 4.61 -8.47 -12.47
C LEU A 146 5.02 -9.63 -11.57
N GLU A 147 5.47 -10.72 -12.20
CA GLU A 147 6.00 -11.88 -11.51
C GLU A 147 7.52 -11.96 -11.73
N PRO A 148 8.30 -12.44 -10.73
CA PRO A 148 9.73 -12.69 -10.91
C PRO A 148 9.97 -13.72 -12.02
N VAL A 149 10.87 -13.40 -12.94
CA VAL A 149 11.23 -14.29 -14.06
C VAL A 149 12.53 -15.07 -13.84
N LEU A 150 13.28 -14.71 -12.80
CA LEU A 150 14.54 -15.36 -12.47
C LEU A 150 14.46 -15.99 -11.08
N THR A 151 14.96 -17.19 -10.97
CA THR A 151 15.10 -17.92 -9.70
C THR A 151 16.57 -18.17 -9.44
N TYR A 152 17.00 -17.96 -8.22
CA TYR A 152 18.38 -18.19 -7.78
C TYR A 152 18.40 -19.20 -6.63
N GLN A 153 19.36 -20.08 -6.65
CA GLN A 153 19.68 -20.93 -5.51
C GLN A 153 20.54 -20.14 -4.51
N MET A 154 20.17 -20.18 -3.23
CA MET A 154 20.98 -19.60 -2.16
C MET A 154 21.95 -20.65 -1.64
N ILE A 155 23.26 -20.42 -1.79
CA ILE A 155 24.31 -21.29 -1.26
C ILE A 155 24.70 -20.75 0.12
N LEU A 156 24.48 -21.57 1.16
CA LEU A 156 24.83 -21.20 2.52
C LEU A 156 26.31 -21.49 2.81
N PRO A 157 26.96 -20.67 3.66
CA PRO A 157 28.32 -20.97 4.10
C PRO A 157 28.37 -22.25 4.94
N GLU A 158 29.51 -22.91 4.93
CA GLU A 158 29.72 -24.14 5.69
C GLU A 158 29.48 -23.94 7.19
N GLY A 159 28.67 -24.80 7.81
CA GLY A 159 28.28 -24.70 9.22
C GLY A 159 27.13 -23.73 9.53
N ALA A 160 26.49 -23.15 8.52
CA ALA A 160 25.31 -22.33 8.77
C ALA A 160 24.13 -23.16 9.30
N ASP A 161 23.38 -22.60 10.25
CA ASP A 161 22.12 -23.18 10.73
C ASP A 161 21.00 -22.92 9.70
N THR A 162 20.74 -23.92 8.89
CA THR A 162 19.74 -23.89 7.81
C THR A 162 18.34 -23.55 8.33
N THR A 163 17.97 -24.07 9.49
CA THR A 163 16.64 -23.81 10.10
C THR A 163 16.49 -22.35 10.49
N LYS A 164 17.55 -21.76 11.03
CA LYS A 164 17.57 -20.34 11.38
C LYS A 164 17.48 -19.47 10.14
N VAL A 165 18.30 -19.77 9.12
CA VAL A 165 18.30 -19.03 7.84
C VAL A 165 16.93 -19.11 7.17
N LEU A 166 16.33 -20.30 7.08
CA LEU A 166 15.01 -20.47 6.48
C LEU A 166 13.94 -19.63 7.21
N ARG A 167 13.99 -19.57 8.53
CA ARG A 167 13.08 -18.74 9.32
C ARG A 167 13.26 -17.25 9.02
N GLU A 168 14.50 -16.77 8.91
CA GLU A 168 14.81 -15.38 8.58
C GLU A 168 14.39 -15.05 7.14
N LEU A 169 14.60 -15.96 6.20
CA LEU A 169 14.13 -15.84 4.82
C LEU A 169 12.60 -15.76 4.74
N LYS A 170 11.88 -16.59 5.49
CA LYS A 170 10.41 -16.51 5.55
C LYS A 170 9.91 -15.21 6.15
N GLN A 171 10.66 -14.58 7.06
CA GLN A 171 10.34 -13.23 7.54
C GLN A 171 10.53 -12.18 6.45
N LEU A 172 11.58 -12.29 5.62
CA LEU A 172 11.77 -11.41 4.46
C LEU A 172 10.66 -11.61 3.41
N GLU A 173 10.20 -12.83 3.19
CA GLU A 173 9.09 -13.13 2.28
C GLU A 173 7.77 -12.48 2.74
N GLU A 174 7.54 -12.33 4.06
CA GLU A 174 6.39 -11.57 4.56
C GLU A 174 6.45 -10.09 4.15
N GLU A 175 7.67 -9.51 4.12
CA GLU A 175 7.90 -8.11 3.73
C GLU A 175 7.89 -7.95 2.20
N GLU A 176 8.38 -8.96 1.47
CA GLU A 176 8.49 -8.98 0.00
C GLU A 176 7.98 -10.34 -0.55
N PRO A 177 6.66 -10.49 -0.72
CA PRO A 177 6.05 -11.76 -1.15
C PRO A 177 6.54 -12.26 -2.52
N LEU A 178 7.09 -11.37 -3.36
CA LEU A 178 7.62 -11.74 -4.68
C LEU A 178 8.93 -12.54 -4.59
N LEU A 179 9.57 -12.64 -3.43
CA LEU A 179 10.73 -13.51 -3.23
C LEU A 179 10.38 -14.98 -3.47
N ASN A 180 9.15 -15.40 -3.15
CA ASN A 180 8.64 -16.74 -3.40
C ASN A 180 9.64 -17.83 -3.00
N ILE A 181 10.01 -17.85 -1.71
CA ILE A 181 11.07 -18.71 -1.19
C ILE A 181 10.59 -20.16 -1.11
N VAL A 182 11.24 -21.04 -1.86
CA VAL A 182 10.97 -22.46 -1.89
C VAL A 182 12.11 -23.21 -1.20
N TRP A 183 11.74 -24.04 -0.23
CA TRP A 183 12.67 -24.94 0.43
C TRP A 183 12.48 -26.37 -0.09
N ASN A 184 13.56 -27.01 -0.51
CA ASN A 184 13.56 -28.41 -0.95
C ASN A 184 14.15 -29.31 0.14
N PRO A 185 13.32 -30.02 0.94
CA PRO A 185 13.80 -30.83 2.04
C PRO A 185 14.65 -32.05 1.61
N ALA A 186 14.52 -32.49 0.34
CA ALA A 186 15.26 -33.65 -0.16
C ALA A 186 16.72 -33.30 -0.52
N LEU A 187 16.95 -32.03 -0.88
CA LEU A 187 18.29 -31.53 -1.20
C LEU A 187 18.89 -30.67 -0.07
N GLU A 188 18.11 -30.41 0.97
CA GLU A 188 18.42 -29.44 2.04
C GLU A 188 18.76 -28.04 1.52
N GLU A 189 18.12 -27.64 0.39
CA GLU A 189 18.31 -26.40 -0.35
C GLU A 189 17.05 -25.54 -0.43
#